data_4450d100717b8d0bba84d1cb4ae2c845
#
_entry.id   4450d100717b8d0bba84d1cb4ae2c845
#
_cell.length_a   1.000
_cell.length_b   1.000
_cell.length_c   1.000
_cell.angle_alpha   90.00
_cell.angle_beta   90.00
_cell.angle_gamma   90.00
#
_symmetry.space_group_name_H-M   'P 1'
#
loop_
_entity.id
_entity.type
_entity.pdbx_description
1 polymer ?
#
loop_
_entity_poly.entity_id
_entity_poly.type
_entity_poly.pdbx_seq_one_letter_code
_entity_poly.pdbx_strand_id
1 'polypeptide(L)'
;MKKLNVVYNDNYDIPLPEGHRFVGTKFSDLYNFIKNSNLYTNLTIHQSKSAPINDVQVVHNRDYVMSVKEGNLSRDQERRINLPWSEKLAKRSFLAIQGTLQTSQLALDYGIACHLAGGTHHAFKDCGSGFCVFNDLAYASITLLNQKKINKILILDLDVHQGDG
;
A
#
# COMPACT_ATOMS: atom_id res chain seq x y z
N MET A 1 24.41 5.94 15.35
CA MET A 1 22.92 5.94 15.46
C MET A 1 22.36 4.79 14.63
N LYS A 2 21.28 4.10 15.08
CA LYS A 2 20.59 3.12 14.24
C LYS A 2 19.88 3.85 13.09
N LYS A 3 20.02 3.35 11.87
CA LYS A 3 19.32 3.89 10.70
C LYS A 3 17.84 3.54 10.76
N LEU A 4 16.95 4.43 10.28
CA LEU A 4 15.53 4.16 10.14
C LEU A 4 15.30 3.27 8.91
N ASN A 5 14.56 2.18 9.08
CA ASN A 5 14.16 1.32 7.98
C ASN A 5 12.97 1.95 7.22
N VAL A 6 13.10 2.07 5.91
CA VAL A 6 12.11 2.69 5.03
C VAL A 6 11.82 1.75 3.87
N VAL A 7 10.55 1.45 3.64
CA VAL A 7 10.09 0.64 2.50
C VAL A 7 9.62 1.54 1.37
N TYR A 8 10.12 1.31 0.18
CA TYR A 8 9.80 2.00 -1.06
C TYR A 8 9.87 1.04 -2.25
N ASN A 9 9.25 1.38 -3.37
CA ASN A 9 9.43 0.68 -4.63
C ASN A 9 9.29 1.63 -5.82
N ASP A 10 10.18 1.52 -6.80
CA ASP A 10 10.18 2.35 -8.02
C ASP A 10 8.91 2.15 -8.88
N ASN A 11 8.13 1.09 -8.63
CA ASN A 11 6.87 0.82 -9.32
C ASN A 11 5.63 1.30 -8.54
N TYR A 12 5.78 2.22 -7.59
CA TYR A 12 4.62 2.80 -6.90
C TYR A 12 3.91 3.87 -7.71
N ASP A 13 4.59 4.52 -8.64
CA ASP A 13 3.99 5.50 -9.53
C ASP A 13 3.06 4.87 -10.56
N ILE A 14 1.98 5.57 -10.86
CA ILE A 14 0.97 5.15 -11.83
C ILE A 14 0.73 6.23 -12.88
N PRO A 15 0.56 5.86 -14.14
CA PRO A 15 0.20 6.81 -15.19
C PRO A 15 -1.26 7.23 -15.00
N LEU A 16 -1.51 8.53 -14.96
CA LEU A 16 -2.84 9.09 -14.85
C LEU A 16 -3.05 10.18 -15.90
N PRO A 17 -4.30 10.42 -16.33
CA PRO A 17 -4.63 11.55 -17.23
C PRO A 17 -4.18 12.88 -16.62
N GLU A 18 -3.88 13.84 -17.50
CA GLU A 18 -3.57 15.20 -17.09
C GLU A 18 -4.73 15.81 -16.28
N GLY A 19 -4.41 16.52 -15.20
CA GLY A 19 -5.39 17.11 -14.29
C GLY A 19 -6.10 16.12 -13.35
N HIS A 20 -5.66 14.85 -13.30
CA HIS A 20 -6.22 13.89 -12.36
C HIS A 20 -5.95 14.33 -10.90
N ARG A 21 -6.96 14.21 -10.02
CA ARG A 21 -6.84 14.63 -8.61
C ARG A 21 -5.75 13.89 -7.83
N PHE A 22 -5.55 12.60 -8.13
CA PHE A 22 -4.46 11.83 -7.54
C PHE A 22 -3.17 12.15 -8.29
N VAL A 23 -2.12 12.50 -7.55
CA VAL A 23 -0.79 12.73 -8.12
C VAL A 23 -0.08 11.40 -8.29
N GLY A 24 -0.02 10.90 -9.54
CA GLY A 24 0.52 9.58 -9.85
C GLY A 24 2.00 9.39 -9.53
N THR A 25 2.77 10.49 -9.51
CA THR A 25 4.23 10.51 -9.24
C THR A 25 4.59 10.82 -7.79
N LYS A 26 3.61 11.03 -6.91
CA LYS A 26 3.87 11.48 -5.53
C LYS A 26 4.84 10.59 -4.75
N PHE A 27 4.94 9.33 -5.08
CA PHE A 27 5.79 8.36 -4.37
C PHE A 27 7.25 8.52 -4.76
N SER A 28 7.54 8.61 -6.07
CA SER A 28 8.90 8.90 -6.54
C SER A 28 9.32 10.33 -6.19
N ASP A 29 8.40 11.30 -6.23
CA ASP A 29 8.68 12.68 -5.84
C ASP A 29 9.10 12.74 -4.36
N LEU A 30 8.35 12.07 -3.47
CA LEU A 30 8.70 11.96 -2.04
C LEU A 30 10.05 11.25 -1.84
N TYR A 31 10.26 10.13 -2.53
CA TYR A 31 11.53 9.41 -2.42
C TYR A 31 12.71 10.25 -2.90
N ASN A 32 12.58 10.93 -4.03
CA ASN A 32 13.62 11.82 -4.56
C ASN A 32 13.88 13.01 -3.64
N PHE A 33 12.83 13.60 -3.05
CA PHE A 33 12.99 14.65 -2.04
C PHE A 33 13.81 14.16 -0.84
N ILE A 34 13.48 12.98 -0.31
CA ILE A 34 14.23 12.37 0.79
C ILE A 34 15.67 12.05 0.37
N LYS A 35 15.86 11.46 -0.82
CA LYS A 35 17.17 11.07 -1.36
C LYS A 35 18.13 12.25 -1.50
N ASN A 36 17.59 13.42 -1.83
CA ASN A 36 18.37 14.66 -1.98
C ASN A 36 18.54 15.44 -0.67
N SER A 37 18.01 14.94 0.43
CA SER A 37 18.11 15.56 1.76
C SER A 37 19.21 14.94 2.62
N ASN A 38 19.61 15.64 3.67
CA ASN A 38 20.55 15.11 4.67
C ASN A 38 19.99 13.90 5.46
N LEU A 39 18.68 13.64 5.37
CA LEU A 39 18.04 12.52 6.04
C LEU A 39 18.45 11.17 5.43
N TYR A 40 18.75 11.14 4.13
CA TYR A 40 19.01 9.91 3.39
C TYR A 40 20.13 9.05 3.98
N THR A 41 21.17 9.69 4.50
CA THR A 41 22.30 8.97 5.12
C THR A 41 21.92 8.19 6.38
N ASN A 42 20.80 8.57 7.02
CA ASN A 42 20.26 7.96 8.22
C ASN A 42 19.17 6.90 7.93
N LEU A 43 18.96 6.57 6.65
CA LEU A 43 17.94 5.60 6.23
C LEU A 43 18.57 4.30 5.72
N THR A 44 17.84 3.21 5.88
CA THR A 44 18.04 1.95 5.18
C THR A 44 16.83 1.70 4.30
N ILE A 45 17.01 1.76 2.98
CA ILE A 45 15.91 1.61 2.02
C ILE A 45 15.74 0.13 1.67
N HIS A 46 14.50 -0.34 1.75
CA HIS A 46 14.08 -1.69 1.40
C HIS A 46 13.10 -1.62 0.23
N GLN A 47 13.31 -2.45 -0.78
CA GLN A 47 12.36 -2.62 -1.89
C GLN A 47 11.26 -3.59 -1.48
N SER A 48 9.98 -3.20 -1.69
CA SER A 48 8.87 -4.12 -1.48
C SER A 48 8.81 -5.18 -2.59
N LYS A 49 8.36 -6.37 -2.22
CA LYS A 49 8.01 -7.43 -3.18
C LYS A 49 6.49 -7.38 -3.44
N SER A 50 6.05 -8.02 -4.51
CA SER A 50 4.62 -8.17 -4.78
C SER A 50 4.01 -9.16 -3.79
N ALA A 51 2.84 -8.83 -3.21
CA ALA A 51 2.08 -9.77 -2.41
C ALA A 51 1.65 -10.98 -3.25
N PRO A 52 1.77 -12.21 -2.73
CA PRO A 52 1.14 -13.36 -3.35
C PRO A 52 -0.38 -13.18 -3.40
N ILE A 53 -1.00 -13.57 -4.52
CA ILE A 53 -2.46 -13.40 -4.72
C ILE A 53 -3.27 -14.06 -3.59
N ASN A 54 -2.89 -15.28 -3.22
CA ASN A 54 -3.59 -16.03 -2.18
C ASN A 54 -3.49 -15.34 -0.80
N ASP A 55 -2.40 -14.62 -0.54
CA ASP A 55 -2.23 -13.91 0.72
C ASP A 55 -3.14 -12.68 0.79
N VAL A 56 -3.35 -11.98 -0.35
CA VAL A 56 -4.28 -10.84 -0.43
C VAL A 56 -5.72 -11.27 -0.18
N GLN A 57 -6.06 -12.52 -0.49
CA GLN A 57 -7.39 -13.10 -0.25
C GLN A 57 -7.71 -13.32 1.25
N VAL A 58 -6.76 -13.15 2.13
CA VAL A 58 -7.02 -13.15 3.59
C VAL A 58 -7.94 -11.99 3.99
N VAL A 59 -7.89 -10.88 3.27
CA VAL A 59 -8.70 -9.68 3.56
C VAL A 59 -9.65 -9.30 2.43
N HIS A 60 -9.40 -9.75 1.20
CA HIS A 60 -10.22 -9.41 0.04
C HIS A 60 -10.82 -10.66 -0.62
N ASN A 61 -12.00 -10.51 -1.19
CA ASN A 61 -12.64 -11.57 -1.97
C ASN A 61 -11.77 -11.94 -3.18
N ARG A 62 -11.69 -13.25 -3.46
CA ARG A 62 -10.92 -13.79 -4.57
C ARG A 62 -11.27 -13.15 -5.91
N ASP A 63 -12.58 -13.03 -6.21
CA ASP A 63 -13.04 -12.50 -7.49
C ASP A 63 -12.62 -11.04 -7.67
N TYR A 64 -12.67 -10.24 -6.60
CA TYR A 64 -12.18 -8.86 -6.61
C TYR A 64 -10.66 -8.80 -6.84
N VAL A 65 -9.89 -9.61 -6.12
CA VAL A 65 -8.42 -9.66 -6.28
C VAL A 65 -8.05 -10.05 -7.71
N MET A 66 -8.74 -11.04 -8.28
CA MET A 66 -8.52 -11.47 -9.67
C MET A 66 -8.92 -10.40 -10.67
N SER A 67 -10.05 -9.71 -10.45
CA SER A 67 -10.49 -8.61 -11.32
C SER A 67 -9.48 -7.45 -11.36
N VAL A 68 -8.89 -7.11 -10.21
CA VAL A 68 -7.79 -6.12 -10.17
C VAL A 68 -6.58 -6.61 -10.95
N LYS A 69 -6.19 -7.87 -10.75
CA LYS A 69 -5.00 -8.45 -11.40
C LYS A 69 -5.14 -8.51 -12.91
N GLU A 70 -6.31 -8.91 -13.41
CA GLU A 70 -6.56 -9.24 -14.82
C GLU A 70 -7.17 -8.08 -15.63
N GLY A 71 -7.53 -6.98 -14.97
CA GLY A 71 -8.16 -5.84 -15.64
C GLY A 71 -9.64 -6.04 -15.93
N ASN A 72 -10.30 -6.86 -15.13
CA ASN A 72 -11.72 -7.20 -15.29
C ASN A 72 -12.62 -6.43 -14.30
N LEU A 73 -12.15 -5.28 -13.80
CA LEU A 73 -12.98 -4.41 -12.96
C LEU A 73 -14.15 -3.87 -13.78
N SER A 74 -15.34 -3.85 -13.18
CA SER A 74 -16.48 -3.17 -13.77
C SER A 74 -16.28 -1.65 -13.77
N ARG A 75 -17.00 -0.94 -14.66
CA ARG A 75 -16.96 0.53 -14.69
C ARG A 75 -17.34 1.17 -13.35
N ASP A 76 -18.23 0.54 -12.58
CA ASP A 76 -18.63 1.04 -11.28
C ASP A 76 -17.54 0.84 -10.23
N GLN A 77 -16.83 -0.28 -10.27
CA GLN A 77 -15.66 -0.51 -9.43
C GLN A 77 -14.54 0.49 -9.74
N GLU A 78 -14.22 0.74 -11.02
CA GLU A 78 -13.22 1.75 -11.40
C GLU A 78 -13.62 3.16 -10.96
N ARG A 79 -14.89 3.55 -11.14
CA ARG A 79 -15.39 4.86 -10.66
C ARG A 79 -15.29 4.99 -9.15
N ARG A 80 -15.56 3.93 -8.42
CA ARG A 80 -15.48 3.90 -6.96
C ARG A 80 -14.05 4.04 -6.46
N ILE A 81 -13.11 3.33 -7.08
CA ILE A 81 -11.67 3.47 -6.84
C ILE A 81 -11.21 4.88 -7.27
N ASN A 82 -11.81 5.44 -8.29
CA ASN A 82 -11.45 6.70 -8.92
C ASN A 82 -10.00 6.72 -9.47
N LEU A 83 -9.53 5.57 -9.90
CA LEU A 83 -8.27 5.37 -10.63
C LEU A 83 -8.57 4.49 -11.85
N PRO A 84 -8.22 4.92 -13.07
CA PRO A 84 -8.37 4.08 -14.25
C PRO A 84 -7.47 2.85 -14.12
N TRP A 85 -8.02 1.68 -14.46
CA TRP A 85 -7.23 0.46 -14.40
C TRP A 85 -6.05 0.53 -15.38
N SER A 86 -4.94 -0.02 -14.95
CA SER A 86 -3.73 -0.26 -15.78
C SER A 86 -2.93 -1.40 -15.15
N GLU A 87 -2.10 -2.07 -15.93
CA GLU A 87 -1.16 -3.07 -15.40
C GLU A 87 -0.25 -2.48 -14.32
N LYS A 88 0.13 -1.19 -14.46
CA LYS A 88 0.92 -0.48 -13.46
C LYS A 88 0.15 -0.27 -12.17
N LEU A 89 -1.16 0.08 -12.25
CA LEU A 89 -2.01 0.20 -11.06
C LEU A 89 -2.14 -1.15 -10.36
N ALA A 90 -2.41 -2.22 -11.10
CA ALA A 90 -2.49 -3.56 -10.54
C ALA A 90 -1.17 -3.95 -9.86
N LYS A 91 -0.03 -3.84 -10.56
CA LYS A 91 1.31 -4.13 -10.01
C LYS A 91 1.59 -3.32 -8.74
N ARG A 92 1.36 -2.00 -8.79
CA ARG A 92 1.53 -1.12 -7.64
C ARG A 92 0.72 -1.58 -6.44
N SER A 93 -0.53 -1.98 -6.65
CA SER A 93 -1.43 -2.36 -5.57
C SER A 93 -0.93 -3.58 -4.80
N PHE A 94 -0.43 -4.60 -5.49
CA PHE A 94 0.20 -5.77 -4.86
C PHE A 94 1.53 -5.44 -4.18
N LEU A 95 2.31 -4.51 -4.73
CA LEU A 95 3.56 -4.05 -4.12
C LEU A 95 3.31 -3.22 -2.86
N ALA A 96 2.32 -2.32 -2.88
CA ALA A 96 2.03 -1.42 -1.78
C ALA A 96 1.47 -2.18 -0.56
N ILE A 97 0.53 -3.10 -0.78
CA ILE A 97 -0.04 -3.89 0.31
C ILE A 97 1.04 -4.75 1.02
N GLN A 98 1.96 -5.34 0.25
CA GLN A 98 3.09 -6.08 0.81
C GLN A 98 4.12 -5.16 1.48
N GLY A 99 4.28 -3.95 0.96
CA GLY A 99 5.16 -2.94 1.54
C GLY A 99 4.76 -2.59 2.97
N THR A 100 3.48 -2.44 3.26
CA THR A 100 2.98 -2.18 4.62
C THR A 100 3.22 -3.38 5.55
N LEU A 101 3.01 -4.61 5.09
CA LEU A 101 3.35 -5.80 5.86
C LEU A 101 4.86 -5.88 6.15
N GLN A 102 5.71 -5.66 5.15
CA GLN A 102 7.16 -5.63 5.30
C GLN A 102 7.61 -4.54 6.28
N THR A 103 7.01 -3.35 6.20
CA THR A 103 7.28 -2.25 7.12
C THR A 103 6.92 -2.64 8.56
N SER A 104 5.77 -3.27 8.75
CA SER A 104 5.34 -3.74 10.07
C SER A 104 6.29 -4.81 10.64
N GLN A 105 6.79 -5.73 9.81
CA GLN A 105 7.79 -6.72 10.20
C GLN A 105 9.11 -6.07 10.61
N LEU A 106 9.58 -5.10 9.82
CA LEU A 106 10.78 -4.32 10.17
C LEU A 106 10.59 -3.55 11.48
N ALA A 107 9.39 -3.01 11.73
CA ALA A 107 9.10 -2.32 12.99
C ALA A 107 9.12 -3.27 14.19
N LEU A 108 8.69 -4.52 14.03
CA LEU A 108 8.80 -5.54 15.09
C LEU A 108 10.27 -5.88 15.41
N ASP A 109 11.14 -5.93 14.39
CA ASP A 109 12.55 -6.27 14.55
C ASP A 109 13.39 -5.07 15.07
N TYR A 110 13.07 -3.86 14.65
CA TYR A 110 13.90 -2.67 14.86
C TYR A 110 13.24 -1.58 15.71
N GLY A 111 11.98 -1.75 16.10
CA GLY A 111 11.19 -0.83 16.94
C GLY A 111 10.39 0.19 16.14
N ILE A 112 10.90 0.66 14.99
CA ILE A 112 10.22 1.63 14.11
C ILE A 112 10.63 1.39 12.65
N ALA A 113 9.68 1.57 11.73
CA ALA A 113 9.92 1.61 10.29
C ALA A 113 8.88 2.52 9.60
N CYS A 114 9.18 2.98 8.40
CA CYS A 114 8.30 3.81 7.59
C CYS A 114 8.02 3.16 6.23
N HIS A 115 6.81 3.38 5.70
CA HIS A 115 6.45 3.04 4.34
C HIS A 115 6.17 4.34 3.56
N LEU A 116 6.78 4.51 2.39
CA LEU A 116 6.55 5.70 1.55
C LEU A 116 5.29 5.59 0.66
N ALA A 117 4.47 4.60 0.92
CA ALA A 117 3.13 4.39 0.34
C ALA A 117 2.24 3.75 1.40
N GLY A 118 1.04 3.30 1.03
CA GLY A 118 0.12 2.64 1.97
C GLY A 118 -0.88 3.60 2.59
N GLY A 119 -1.53 3.17 3.69
CA GLY A 119 -2.63 3.91 4.31
C GLY A 119 -3.91 3.86 3.48
N THR A 120 -4.19 2.73 2.82
CA THR A 120 -5.31 2.56 1.88
C THR A 120 -6.60 2.15 2.59
N HIS A 121 -7.07 3.03 3.45
CA HIS A 121 -8.12 2.82 4.45
C HIS A 121 -9.56 2.83 3.93
N HIS A 122 -9.77 3.11 2.62
CA HIS A 122 -11.10 3.09 2.00
C HIS A 122 -11.40 1.80 1.23
N ALA A 123 -10.49 0.85 1.13
CA ALA A 123 -10.74 -0.40 0.41
C ALA A 123 -11.47 -1.41 1.29
N PHE A 124 -12.61 -1.90 0.78
CA PHE A 124 -13.47 -2.90 1.40
C PHE A 124 -13.06 -4.32 0.99
N LYS A 125 -13.70 -5.32 1.58
CA LYS A 125 -13.42 -6.73 1.30
C LYS A 125 -13.61 -7.09 -0.18
N ASP A 126 -14.59 -6.50 -0.86
CA ASP A 126 -15.04 -6.84 -2.21
C ASP A 126 -14.90 -5.72 -3.23
N CYS A 127 -14.43 -4.56 -2.82
CA CYS A 127 -14.24 -3.41 -3.71
C CYS A 127 -13.24 -2.40 -3.16
N GLY A 128 -12.60 -1.67 -4.07
CA GLY A 128 -11.83 -0.48 -3.73
C GLY A 128 -12.69 0.78 -3.71
N SER A 129 -12.18 1.83 -3.09
CA SER A 129 -12.82 3.15 -3.01
C SER A 129 -11.76 4.23 -2.75
N GLY A 130 -12.04 5.50 -3.11
CA GLY A 130 -11.25 6.64 -2.67
C GLY A 130 -9.73 6.52 -2.94
N PHE A 131 -9.34 6.12 -4.14
CA PHE A 131 -7.96 5.83 -4.54
C PHE A 131 -7.30 4.60 -3.86
N CYS A 132 -8.05 3.87 -3.04
CA CYS A 132 -7.61 2.66 -2.37
C CYS A 132 -8.08 1.42 -3.14
N VAL A 133 -7.13 0.61 -3.63
CA VAL A 133 -7.45 -0.64 -4.34
C VAL A 133 -7.57 -1.80 -3.34
N PHE A 134 -6.56 -2.01 -2.51
CA PHE A 134 -6.54 -3.00 -1.44
C PHE A 134 -6.30 -2.33 -0.09
N ASN A 135 -6.85 -2.90 0.99
CA ASN A 135 -6.65 -2.42 2.35
C ASN A 135 -5.36 -2.98 2.94
N ASP A 136 -4.31 -2.21 2.87
CA ASP A 136 -2.97 -2.61 3.34
C ASP A 136 -2.89 -2.69 4.87
N LEU A 137 -3.66 -1.88 5.58
CA LEU A 137 -3.71 -1.89 7.05
C LEU A 137 -4.36 -3.18 7.55
N ALA A 138 -5.51 -3.56 6.96
CA ALA A 138 -6.18 -4.82 7.27
C ALA A 138 -5.30 -6.02 6.92
N TYR A 139 -4.66 -6.00 5.74
CA TYR A 139 -3.78 -7.06 5.28
C TYR A 139 -2.60 -7.29 6.23
N ALA A 140 -1.86 -6.25 6.57
CA ALA A 140 -0.73 -6.34 7.48
C ALA A 140 -1.17 -6.82 8.87
N SER A 141 -2.28 -6.25 9.38
CA SER A 141 -2.81 -6.57 10.69
C SER A 141 -3.21 -8.05 10.83
N ILE A 142 -4.05 -8.52 9.93
CA ILE A 142 -4.56 -9.90 9.96
C ILE A 142 -3.44 -10.90 9.69
N THR A 143 -2.52 -10.58 8.76
CA THR A 143 -1.39 -11.45 8.47
C THR A 143 -0.49 -11.63 9.69
N LEU A 144 -0.14 -10.56 10.41
CA LEU A 144 0.71 -10.64 11.59
C LEU A 144 0.02 -11.34 12.77
N LEU A 145 -1.30 -11.14 12.95
CA LEU A 145 -2.10 -11.86 13.95
C LEU A 145 -2.15 -13.36 13.64
N ASN A 146 -2.42 -13.74 12.39
CA ASN A 146 -2.47 -15.14 11.96
C ASN A 146 -1.10 -15.83 12.10
N GLN A 147 -0.02 -15.11 11.85
CA GLN A 147 1.36 -15.59 12.07
C GLN A 147 1.75 -15.61 13.56
N LYS A 148 0.87 -15.18 14.46
CA LYS A 148 1.14 -15.09 15.92
C LYS A 148 2.36 -14.23 16.27
N LYS A 149 2.72 -13.28 15.39
CA LYS A 149 3.82 -12.34 15.64
C LYS A 149 3.39 -11.20 16.58
N ILE A 150 2.11 -10.92 16.63
CA ILE A 150 1.48 -9.94 17.52
C ILE A 150 0.19 -10.53 18.11
N ASN A 151 -0.24 -10.02 19.26
CA ASN A 151 -1.50 -10.40 19.90
C ASN A 151 -2.55 -9.30 19.80
N LYS A 152 -2.12 -8.07 19.62
CA LYS A 152 -2.98 -6.87 19.48
C LYS A 152 -2.34 -5.90 18.53
N ILE A 153 -3.17 -5.09 17.87
CA ILE A 153 -2.76 -3.98 17.02
C ILE A 153 -3.64 -2.78 17.31
N LEU A 154 -3.04 -1.61 17.25
CA LEU A 154 -3.75 -0.33 17.23
C LEU A 154 -3.43 0.36 15.91
N ILE A 155 -4.45 0.78 15.19
CA ILE A 155 -4.33 1.66 14.02
C ILE A 155 -4.72 3.06 14.48
N LEU A 156 -3.76 3.98 14.41
CA LEU A 156 -4.01 5.41 14.61
C LEU A 156 -4.02 6.07 13.24
N ASP A 157 -5.21 6.42 12.79
CA ASP A 157 -5.43 7.09 11.51
C ASP A 157 -5.45 8.60 11.71
N LEU A 158 -4.57 9.31 11.03
CA LEU A 158 -4.44 10.77 11.07
C LEU A 158 -4.83 11.42 9.73
N ASP A 159 -5.40 10.64 8.81
CA ASP A 159 -5.98 11.18 7.58
C ASP A 159 -7.25 11.99 7.90
N VAL A 160 -7.50 13.04 7.11
CA VAL A 160 -8.69 13.91 7.30
C VAL A 160 -9.99 13.18 6.90
N HIS A 161 -9.90 12.18 6.02
CA HIS A 161 -11.05 11.38 5.61
C HIS A 161 -11.28 10.23 6.59
N GLN A 162 -12.54 9.95 6.90
CA GLN A 162 -12.90 8.78 7.69
C GLN A 162 -12.47 7.49 6.96
N GLY A 163 -11.64 6.69 7.60
CA GLY A 163 -11.34 5.33 7.13
C GLY A 163 -12.59 4.44 7.32
N ASP A 164 -13.13 3.92 6.23
CA ASP A 164 -14.40 3.19 6.19
C ASP A 164 -14.29 1.78 5.58
N GLY A 165 -13.05 1.38 5.22
CA GLY A 165 -12.74 0.08 4.65
C GLY A 165 -12.45 -1.03 5.67
#